data_f6136eadc234c89f130a1e8748fc3b58
#
_entry.id   f6136eadc234c89f130a1e8748fc3b58
#
_cell.length_a   1.000
_cell.length_b   1.000
_cell.length_c   1.000
_cell.angle_alpha   90.00
_cell.angle_beta   90.00
_cell.angle_gamma   90.00
#
_symmetry.space_group_name_H-M   'P 1'
#
loop_
_entity.id
_entity.type
_entity.pdbx_description
1 polymer ?
#
loop_
_entity_poly.entity_id
_entity_poly.type
_entity_poly.pdbx_seq_one_letter_code
_entity_poly.pdbx_strand_id
1 'polypeptide(L)'
;MHHAFSAPKDGYEEFIESDPGKVIGKLYDLTCNGSELASGSIRVHTRELQERIFRTLGYTPEQIEERFGQLLGAFEYGAPPHGGIAPGIDRLLMTLTNTDNIRDTIAFPKTQSGVDPLFGAPSPLDDSQLNELHIRVVKPSATEISEQ
;
A
#
# COMPACT_ATOMS: atom_id res chain seq x y z
N MET A 1 -5.33 -9.95 2.32
CA MET A 1 -4.68 -8.72 1.85
C MET A 1 -4.11 -8.95 0.46
N HIS A 2 -4.26 -7.98 -0.43
CA HIS A 2 -3.95 -8.19 -1.84
C HIS A 2 -2.74 -7.35 -2.24
N HIS A 3 -1.64 -8.03 -2.58
CA HIS A 3 -0.45 -7.39 -3.11
C HIS A 3 -0.51 -7.44 -4.63
N ALA A 4 -1.13 -6.43 -5.23
CA ALA A 4 -1.44 -6.38 -6.65
C ALA A 4 -0.22 -6.56 -7.59
N PHE A 5 0.98 -6.26 -7.11
CA PHE A 5 2.20 -6.26 -7.91
C PHE A 5 3.20 -7.38 -7.54
N SER A 6 2.88 -8.20 -6.54
CA SER A 6 3.74 -9.29 -6.09
C SER A 6 3.49 -10.57 -6.87
N ALA A 7 4.56 -11.23 -7.29
CA ALA A 7 4.46 -12.50 -7.99
C ALA A 7 4.00 -13.62 -7.06
N PRO A 8 3.13 -14.53 -7.51
CA PRO A 8 2.81 -15.75 -6.80
C PRO A 8 4.03 -16.68 -6.74
N LYS A 9 4.08 -17.56 -5.74
CA LYS A 9 5.03 -18.68 -5.75
C LYS A 9 4.71 -19.62 -6.90
N ASP A 10 5.75 -20.31 -7.38
CA ASP A 10 5.63 -21.27 -8.46
C ASP A 10 4.60 -22.36 -8.12
N GLY A 11 3.72 -22.67 -9.03
CA GLY A 11 2.61 -23.60 -8.84
C GLY A 11 1.35 -23.01 -8.16
N TYR A 12 1.35 -21.73 -7.80
CA TYR A 12 0.16 -21.07 -7.24
C TYR A 12 -0.59 -20.17 -8.23
N GLU A 13 -0.08 -20.03 -9.44
CA GLU A 13 -0.70 -19.20 -10.49
C GLU A 13 -2.05 -19.75 -10.95
N GLU A 14 -2.27 -21.06 -10.86
CA GLU A 14 -3.52 -21.73 -11.22
C GLU A 14 -4.70 -21.36 -10.30
N PHE A 15 -4.41 -20.87 -9.09
CA PHE A 15 -5.43 -20.51 -8.10
C PHE A 15 -5.85 -19.03 -8.19
N ILE A 16 -5.20 -18.21 -9.03
CA ILE A 16 -5.45 -16.75 -9.06
C ILE A 16 -6.93 -16.45 -9.29
N GLU A 17 -7.58 -17.11 -10.26
CA GLU A 17 -8.98 -16.89 -10.57
C GLU A 17 -9.92 -17.86 -9.85
N SER A 18 -9.47 -19.09 -9.58
CA SER A 18 -10.33 -20.15 -9.04
C SER A 18 -10.47 -20.09 -7.52
N ASP A 19 -9.39 -19.79 -6.80
CA ASP A 19 -9.36 -19.70 -5.33
C ASP A 19 -8.23 -18.76 -4.87
N PRO A 20 -8.39 -17.44 -5.07
CA PRO A 20 -7.33 -16.46 -4.79
C PRO A 20 -6.87 -16.45 -3.32
N GLY A 21 -7.69 -16.99 -2.41
CA GLY A 21 -7.33 -17.14 -1.00
C GLY A 21 -6.19 -18.14 -0.76
N LYS A 22 -5.97 -19.07 -1.67
CA LYS A 22 -4.86 -20.04 -1.61
C LYS A 22 -3.55 -19.51 -2.18
N VAL A 23 -3.56 -18.41 -2.94
CA VAL A 23 -2.35 -17.90 -3.59
C VAL A 23 -1.34 -17.42 -2.56
N ILE A 24 -0.15 -18.02 -2.56
CA ILE A 24 0.97 -17.58 -1.75
C ILE A 24 1.89 -16.72 -2.60
N GLY A 25 2.15 -15.48 -2.16
CA GLY A 25 3.05 -14.55 -2.83
C GLY A 25 4.52 -14.79 -2.48
N LYS A 26 5.42 -14.34 -3.37
CA LYS A 26 6.87 -14.27 -3.13
C LYS A 26 7.19 -13.01 -2.32
N LEU A 27 6.81 -13.01 -1.04
CA LEU A 27 6.99 -11.91 -0.09
C LEU A 27 8.10 -12.24 0.89
N TYR A 28 8.76 -11.22 1.41
CA TYR A 28 9.81 -11.37 2.42
C TYR A 28 9.92 -10.14 3.30
N ASP A 29 10.34 -10.36 4.55
CA ASP A 29 10.60 -9.32 5.52
C ASP A 29 12.03 -9.49 6.08
N LEU A 30 12.69 -8.35 6.31
CA LEU A 30 13.95 -8.30 7.05
C LEU A 30 13.63 -7.97 8.50
N THR A 31 14.01 -8.88 9.40
CA THR A 31 13.82 -8.69 10.84
C THR A 31 15.16 -8.57 11.55
N CYS A 32 15.21 -7.72 12.57
CA CYS A 32 16.36 -7.57 13.45
C CYS A 32 15.87 -7.34 14.88
N ASN A 33 16.44 -8.08 15.84
CA ASN A 33 16.09 -8.02 17.27
C ASN A 33 14.59 -8.11 17.53
N GLY A 34 13.87 -8.94 16.77
CA GLY A 34 12.42 -9.12 16.90
C GLY A 34 11.55 -8.03 16.25
N SER A 35 12.17 -7.03 15.62
CA SER A 35 11.46 -5.97 14.88
C SER A 35 11.62 -6.13 13.38
N GLU A 36 10.54 -5.93 12.62
CA GLU A 36 10.59 -5.84 11.16
C GLU A 36 11.22 -4.50 10.74
N LEU A 37 12.35 -4.56 10.03
CA LEU A 37 13.07 -3.39 9.52
C LEU A 37 12.72 -3.06 8.08
N ALA A 38 12.39 -4.05 7.28
CA ALA A 38 12.05 -3.87 5.88
C ALA A 38 11.13 -4.97 5.40
N SER A 39 10.32 -4.67 4.40
CA SER A 39 9.54 -5.67 3.68
C SER A 39 9.71 -5.52 2.17
N GLY A 40 9.42 -6.58 1.44
CA GLY A 40 9.57 -6.59 0.00
C GLY A 40 8.91 -7.77 -0.68
N SER A 41 9.04 -7.80 -1.99
CA SER A 41 8.53 -8.93 -2.78
C SER A 41 9.26 -9.06 -4.11
N ILE A 42 9.23 -10.27 -4.68
CA ILE A 42 9.47 -10.45 -6.11
C ILE A 42 8.23 -9.95 -6.85
N ARG A 43 8.44 -9.16 -7.88
CA ARG A 43 7.37 -8.48 -8.61
C ARG A 43 6.89 -9.31 -9.80
N VAL A 44 5.64 -9.09 -10.18
CA VAL A 44 5.16 -9.50 -11.50
C VAL A 44 5.86 -8.64 -12.54
N HIS A 45 6.34 -9.28 -13.62
CA HIS A 45 7.09 -8.61 -14.70
C HIS A 45 6.56 -8.94 -16.09
N THR A 46 5.42 -9.66 -16.16
CA THR A 46 4.75 -9.96 -17.42
C THR A 46 3.37 -9.35 -17.44
N ARG A 47 2.96 -8.81 -18.60
CA ARG A 47 1.66 -8.19 -18.78
C ARG A 47 0.53 -9.17 -18.48
N GLU A 48 0.60 -10.38 -19.05
CA GLU A 48 -0.43 -11.39 -18.90
C GLU A 48 -0.76 -11.70 -17.44
N LEU A 49 0.27 -12.00 -16.62
CA LEU A 49 0.07 -12.34 -15.22
C LEU A 49 -0.45 -11.14 -14.42
N GLN A 50 0.04 -9.93 -14.72
CA GLN A 50 -0.40 -8.72 -14.04
C GLN A 50 -1.87 -8.40 -14.33
N GLU A 51 -2.33 -8.56 -15.56
CA GLU A 51 -3.73 -8.37 -15.91
C GLU A 51 -4.65 -9.39 -15.23
N ARG A 52 -4.25 -10.66 -15.15
CA ARG A 52 -4.99 -11.70 -14.41
C ARG A 52 -5.19 -11.31 -12.95
N ILE A 53 -4.14 -10.83 -12.29
CA ILE A 53 -4.22 -10.39 -10.90
C ILE A 53 -5.17 -9.19 -10.77
N PHE A 54 -5.08 -8.18 -11.64
CA PHE A 54 -5.98 -7.02 -11.59
C PHE A 54 -7.45 -7.41 -11.78
N ARG A 55 -7.76 -8.33 -12.71
CA ARG A 55 -9.13 -8.84 -12.90
C ARG A 55 -9.64 -9.55 -11.66
N THR A 56 -8.80 -10.35 -11.01
CA THR A 56 -9.15 -11.04 -9.76
C THR A 56 -9.40 -10.04 -8.62
N LEU A 57 -8.75 -8.87 -8.63
CA LEU A 57 -9.02 -7.77 -7.70
C LEU A 57 -10.26 -6.95 -8.07
N GLY A 58 -10.97 -7.30 -9.14
CA GLY A 58 -12.24 -6.68 -9.54
C GLY A 58 -12.11 -5.49 -10.51
N TYR A 59 -10.93 -5.24 -11.08
CA TYR A 59 -10.79 -4.20 -12.10
C TYR A 59 -11.33 -4.66 -13.45
N THR A 60 -12.09 -3.80 -14.12
CA THR A 60 -12.50 -4.03 -15.52
C THR A 60 -11.34 -3.78 -16.47
N PRO A 61 -11.37 -4.31 -17.71
CA PRO A 61 -10.32 -4.03 -18.71
C PRO A 61 -10.09 -2.53 -18.94
N GLU A 62 -11.15 -1.73 -18.97
CA GLU A 62 -11.09 -0.28 -19.16
C GLU A 62 -10.39 0.41 -17.97
N GLN A 63 -10.71 -0.01 -16.75
CA GLN A 63 -10.06 0.49 -15.54
C GLN A 63 -8.59 0.09 -15.46
N ILE A 64 -8.25 -1.11 -15.94
CA ILE A 64 -6.86 -1.58 -16.00
C ILE A 64 -6.08 -0.72 -16.98
N GLU A 65 -6.61 -0.48 -18.19
CA GLU A 65 -5.93 0.36 -19.19
C GLU A 65 -5.79 1.81 -18.72
N GLU A 66 -6.84 2.40 -18.15
CA GLU A 66 -6.82 3.79 -17.66
C GLU A 66 -5.80 3.98 -16.54
N ARG A 67 -5.71 3.05 -15.58
CA ARG A 67 -4.89 3.21 -14.36
C ARG A 67 -3.49 2.64 -14.48
N PHE A 68 -3.31 1.58 -15.25
CA PHE A 68 -2.10 0.78 -15.31
C PHE A 68 -1.57 0.55 -16.73
N GLY A 69 -2.22 1.11 -17.75
CA GLY A 69 -1.85 0.90 -19.15
C GLY A 69 -0.39 1.25 -19.44
N GLN A 70 0.14 2.32 -18.83
CA GLN A 70 1.54 2.69 -18.98
C GLN A 70 2.49 1.61 -18.42
N LEU A 71 2.19 1.05 -17.25
CA LEU A 71 2.98 -0.02 -16.63
C LEU A 71 2.91 -1.29 -17.49
N LEU A 72 1.70 -1.68 -17.90
CA LEU A 72 1.49 -2.89 -18.71
C LEU A 72 2.13 -2.77 -20.09
N GLY A 73 2.06 -1.57 -20.70
CA GLY A 73 2.76 -1.29 -21.94
C GLY A 73 4.28 -1.39 -21.80
N ALA A 74 4.85 -0.92 -20.68
CA ALA A 74 6.27 -1.05 -20.41
C ALA A 74 6.73 -2.53 -20.32
N PHE A 75 5.88 -3.43 -19.81
CA PHE A 75 6.20 -4.86 -19.74
C PHE A 75 6.35 -5.51 -21.12
N GLU A 76 5.71 -4.98 -22.15
CA GLU A 76 5.83 -5.49 -23.54
C GLU A 76 7.22 -5.27 -24.12
N TYR A 77 7.99 -4.33 -23.60
CA TYR A 77 9.37 -4.08 -24.00
C TYR A 77 10.39 -4.95 -23.26
N GLY A 78 9.94 -5.92 -22.47
CA GLY A 78 10.81 -6.91 -21.83
C GLY A 78 11.31 -6.50 -20.45
N ALA A 79 10.39 -6.23 -19.52
CA ALA A 79 10.77 -6.01 -18.12
C ALA A 79 11.52 -7.22 -17.56
N PRO A 80 12.71 -7.05 -16.94
CA PRO A 80 13.45 -8.16 -16.37
C PRO A 80 12.73 -8.69 -15.11
N PRO A 81 12.96 -9.95 -14.72
CA PRO A 81 12.62 -10.39 -13.38
C PRO A 81 13.24 -9.46 -12.34
N HIS A 82 12.44 -8.93 -11.45
CA HIS A 82 12.88 -7.95 -10.45
C HIS A 82 12.15 -8.13 -9.12
N GLY A 83 12.69 -7.53 -8.10
CA GLY A 83 12.11 -7.45 -6.77
C GLY A 83 12.37 -6.07 -6.17
N GLY A 84 11.84 -5.87 -4.98
CA GLY A 84 12.07 -4.64 -4.23
C GLY A 84 12.06 -4.90 -2.74
N ILE A 85 12.80 -4.09 -2.00
CA ILE A 85 12.80 -4.05 -0.54
C ILE A 85 12.68 -2.59 -0.09
N ALA A 86 11.83 -2.35 0.91
CA ALA A 86 11.57 -1.03 1.47
C ALA A 86 12.03 -0.99 2.94
N PRO A 87 13.24 -0.50 3.22
CA PRO A 87 13.72 -0.32 4.58
C PRO A 87 12.99 0.83 5.29
N GLY A 88 12.52 0.58 6.52
CA GLY A 88 12.02 1.61 7.42
C GLY A 88 13.19 2.33 8.10
N ILE A 89 13.51 3.54 7.65
CA ILE A 89 14.68 4.30 8.15
C ILE A 89 14.55 4.56 9.65
N ASP A 90 13.38 4.93 10.14
CA ASP A 90 13.15 5.19 11.56
C ASP A 90 13.36 3.92 12.40
N ARG A 91 12.89 2.75 11.92
CA ARG A 91 13.11 1.48 12.60
C ARG A 91 14.58 1.06 12.58
N LEU A 92 15.28 1.33 11.49
CA LEU A 92 16.74 1.11 11.42
C LEU A 92 17.46 1.99 12.44
N LEU A 93 17.11 3.27 12.55
CA LEU A 93 17.67 4.18 13.55
C LEU A 93 17.39 3.70 14.97
N MET A 94 16.17 3.26 15.27
CA MET A 94 15.84 2.66 16.58
C MET A 94 16.80 1.51 16.93
N THR A 95 17.03 0.62 15.96
CA THR A 95 17.93 -0.53 16.15
C THR A 95 19.38 -0.09 16.39
N LEU A 96 19.88 0.88 15.62
CA LEU A 96 21.25 1.39 15.72
C LEU A 96 21.49 2.19 17.01
N THR A 97 20.49 2.93 17.48
CA THR A 97 20.57 3.76 18.72
C THR A 97 20.10 3.01 19.96
N ASN A 98 19.62 1.78 19.80
CA ASN A 98 19.06 0.97 20.88
C ASN A 98 17.94 1.69 21.66
N THR A 99 17.03 2.33 20.92
CA THR A 99 15.82 2.99 21.46
C THR A 99 14.60 2.13 21.23
N ASP A 100 13.66 2.13 22.18
CA ASP A 100 12.43 1.34 22.12
C ASP A 100 11.24 2.10 21.54
N ASN A 101 11.39 3.39 21.32
CA ASN A 101 10.30 4.25 20.86
C ASN A 101 10.64 4.94 19.54
N ILE A 102 9.86 4.65 18.50
CA ILE A 102 10.05 5.23 17.17
C ILE A 102 9.94 6.78 17.16
N ARG A 103 9.22 7.37 18.13
CA ARG A 103 9.11 8.82 18.22
C ARG A 103 10.43 9.50 18.55
N ASP A 104 11.39 8.77 19.12
CA ASP A 104 12.71 9.31 19.45
C ASP A 104 13.62 9.43 18.22
N THR A 105 13.24 8.76 17.11
CA THR A 105 13.96 8.82 15.83
C THR A 105 13.31 9.75 14.81
N ILE A 106 12.13 10.28 15.08
CA ILE A 106 11.36 11.19 14.21
C ILE A 106 11.46 12.61 14.75
N ALA A 107 11.91 13.57 13.92
CA ALA A 107 12.13 14.95 14.34
C ALA A 107 10.85 15.66 14.84
N PHE A 108 9.70 15.37 14.23
CA PHE A 108 8.39 15.94 14.58
C PHE A 108 7.34 14.83 14.67
N PRO A 109 7.38 13.98 15.72
CA PRO A 109 6.54 12.82 15.82
C PRO A 109 5.08 13.21 16.10
N LYS A 110 4.16 12.48 15.49
CA LYS A 110 2.74 12.56 15.84
C LYS A 110 2.46 11.81 17.14
N THR A 111 1.38 12.21 17.82
CA THR A 111 0.85 11.47 18.96
C THR A 111 0.30 10.11 18.54
N GLN A 112 -0.03 9.24 19.50
CA GLN A 112 -0.66 7.94 19.22
C GLN A 112 -2.02 8.10 18.53
N SER A 113 -2.73 9.21 18.77
CA SER A 113 -3.98 9.54 18.11
C SER A 113 -3.81 10.17 16.72
N GLY A 114 -2.57 10.30 16.21
CA GLY A 114 -2.29 10.88 14.90
C GLY A 114 -2.27 12.41 14.86
N VAL A 115 -2.31 13.07 16.02
CA VAL A 115 -2.24 14.53 16.12
C VAL A 115 -0.79 14.98 15.98
N ASP A 116 -0.55 16.00 15.16
CA ASP A 116 0.71 16.74 15.10
C ASP A 116 0.69 17.87 16.13
N PRO A 117 1.49 17.78 17.21
CA PRO A 117 1.48 18.82 18.25
C PRO A 117 2.11 20.14 17.81
N LEU A 118 2.98 20.13 16.80
CA LEU A 118 3.67 21.33 16.33
C LEU A 118 2.72 22.22 15.51
N PHE A 119 1.95 21.62 14.61
CA PHE A 119 1.04 22.35 13.73
C PHE A 119 -0.42 22.30 14.19
N GLY A 120 -0.75 21.55 15.24
CA GLY A 120 -2.12 21.36 15.70
C GLY A 120 -3.01 20.63 14.66
N ALA A 121 -2.40 19.78 13.82
CA ALA A 121 -3.13 19.04 12.78
C ALA A 121 -3.55 17.64 13.29
N PRO A 122 -4.68 17.11 12.79
CA PRO A 122 -5.61 17.71 11.81
C PRO A 122 -6.45 18.83 12.41
N SER A 123 -6.78 19.83 11.60
CA SER A 123 -7.64 20.94 11.97
C SER A 123 -8.80 21.07 10.97
N PRO A 124 -9.96 21.62 11.37
CA PRO A 124 -11.03 21.93 10.44
C PRO A 124 -10.58 22.87 9.33
N LEU A 125 -11.14 22.69 8.14
CA LEU A 125 -11.00 23.64 7.04
C LEU A 125 -12.09 24.72 7.13
N ASP A 126 -11.76 25.95 6.73
CA ASP A 126 -12.74 27.01 6.62
C ASP A 126 -13.70 26.77 5.44
N ASP A 127 -14.97 27.09 5.62
CA ASP A 127 -15.99 26.96 4.57
C ASP A 127 -15.62 27.74 3.29
N SER A 128 -14.88 28.85 3.42
CA SER A 128 -14.40 29.62 2.27
C SER A 128 -13.46 28.79 1.39
N GLN A 129 -12.56 28.01 1.96
CA GLN A 129 -11.63 27.14 1.25
C GLN A 129 -12.38 25.98 0.53
N LEU A 130 -13.37 25.40 1.22
CA LEU A 130 -14.21 24.35 0.64
C LEU A 130 -15.03 24.90 -0.55
N ASN A 131 -15.60 26.09 -0.40
CA ASN A 131 -16.40 26.74 -1.45
C ASN A 131 -15.54 27.11 -2.68
N GLU A 132 -14.31 27.59 -2.50
CA GLU A 132 -13.37 27.88 -3.60
C GLU A 132 -13.06 26.64 -4.43
N LEU A 133 -12.97 25.48 -3.79
CA LEU A 133 -12.71 24.20 -4.45
C LEU A 133 -13.98 23.48 -4.93
N HIS A 134 -15.16 24.06 -4.73
CA HIS A 134 -16.46 23.43 -4.99
C HIS A 134 -16.65 22.09 -4.27
N ILE A 135 -16.10 21.95 -3.06
CA ILE A 135 -16.17 20.76 -2.22
C ILE A 135 -17.19 20.99 -1.11
N ARG A 136 -18.00 19.97 -0.83
CA ARG A 136 -18.97 19.98 0.29
C ARG A 136 -18.74 18.77 1.19
N VAL A 137 -18.64 19.02 2.51
CA VAL A 137 -18.62 17.94 3.50
C VAL A 137 -20.06 17.47 3.75
N VAL A 138 -20.33 16.20 3.43
CA VAL A 138 -21.60 15.55 3.74
C VAL A 138 -21.41 14.68 4.97
N LYS A 139 -22.12 15.01 6.06
CA LYS A 139 -22.13 14.15 7.25
C LYS A 139 -23.05 12.95 6.99
N PRO A 140 -22.62 11.72 7.33
CA PRO A 140 -23.49 10.56 7.22
C PRO A 140 -24.72 10.75 8.10
N SER A 141 -25.87 10.27 7.62
CA SER A 141 -27.11 10.28 8.41
C SER A 141 -26.97 9.31 9.59
N ALA A 142 -27.73 9.54 10.66
CA ALA A 142 -27.71 8.68 11.85
C ALA A 142 -28.04 7.20 11.54
N THR A 143 -28.75 6.94 10.44
CA THR A 143 -29.11 5.60 9.97
C THR A 143 -27.92 4.87 9.32
N GLU A 144 -27.01 5.58 8.65
CA GLU A 144 -25.83 5.01 8.00
C GLU A 144 -24.70 4.64 8.98
N ILE A 145 -24.73 5.23 10.19
CA ILE A 145 -23.74 4.94 11.25
C ILE A 145 -24.09 3.64 12.01
N SER A 146 -25.34 3.19 11.97
CA SER A 146 -25.82 1.98 12.68
C SER A 146 -25.60 0.68 11.90
N GLU A 147 -25.14 0.74 10.64
CA GLU A 147 -24.92 -0.43 9.77
C GLU A 147 -23.41 -0.76 9.54
N GLN A 148 -22.48 -0.09 10.23
CA GLN A 148 -21.06 -0.38 10.25
C GLN A 148 -20.62 -0.96 11.61
#